data_d56a1c9ec0aae9d0753928309bc95999
#
_entry.id   d56a1c9ec0aae9d0753928309bc95999
#
_cell.length_a   1.000
_cell.length_b   1.000
_cell.length_c   1.000
_cell.angle_alpha   90.00
_cell.angle_beta   90.00
_cell.angle_gamma   90.00
#
_symmetry.space_group_name_H-M   'P 1'
#
loop_
_entity.id
_entity.type
_entity.pdbx_description
1 polymer ?
#
loop_
_entity_poly.entity_id
_entity_poly.type
_entity_poly.pdbx_seq_one_letter_code
_entity_poly.pdbx_strand_id
1 'polypeptide(L)'
;MKQKHGRKFKLAALLAAGALTVSAMIAGGTMFVGADTEDVDGKFLISGGTAANGDYSYNEETQTLTILKSTPITIQSVNNQFVNAKIFIKNGVDANITLDTLRIRPTDGAAISMGDSSASVTITIKGGTSNYLNGVNAAGIEKLSKNGRLTITCEHADEENHQCDMNCGILDARCSKGHGAGIGASGINGAQTGGIYIKGGMILAVGTDGAGIGGSNLADVSDINISGGITEARGDNGAAGIGSATNGGVDSINISGGTISAYGSAFRNYSGSRFYGAAIGAACYSRFDSINISGGTIYANT
;
A
#
# COMPACT_ATOMS: atom_id res chain seq x y z
N MET A 1 42.74 -53.46 -21.32
CA MET A 1 41.84 -52.39 -21.78
C MET A 1 41.27 -51.67 -20.56
N LYS A 2 41.77 -50.48 -20.27
CA LYS A 2 41.34 -49.66 -19.14
C LYS A 2 40.49 -48.50 -19.67
N GLN A 3 39.20 -48.47 -19.33
CA GLN A 3 38.32 -47.36 -19.61
C GLN A 3 38.46 -46.32 -18.51
N LYS A 4 38.83 -45.09 -18.89
CA LYS A 4 38.87 -43.93 -18.03
C LYS A 4 37.48 -43.29 -17.97
N HIS A 5 36.90 -43.20 -16.77
CA HIS A 5 35.71 -42.43 -16.50
C HIS A 5 36.10 -40.94 -16.34
N GLY A 6 35.77 -40.14 -17.33
CA GLY A 6 35.85 -38.70 -17.23
C GLY A 6 34.69 -38.09 -16.43
N ARG A 7 34.99 -37.58 -15.23
CA ARG A 7 34.08 -36.72 -14.46
C ARG A 7 33.93 -35.39 -15.16
N LYS A 8 32.75 -35.10 -15.68
CA LYS A 8 32.38 -33.76 -16.15
C LYS A 8 32.03 -32.90 -14.91
N PHE A 9 32.88 -31.96 -14.56
CA PHE A 9 32.53 -30.85 -13.66
C PHE A 9 31.55 -29.94 -14.39
N LYS A 10 30.33 -29.83 -13.86
CA LYS A 10 29.41 -28.76 -14.25
C LYS A 10 29.85 -27.47 -13.51
N LEU A 11 30.42 -26.56 -14.26
CA LEU A 11 30.66 -25.21 -13.82
C LEU A 11 29.29 -24.54 -13.70
N ALA A 12 28.83 -24.28 -12.48
CA ALA A 12 27.69 -23.41 -12.24
C ALA A 12 28.14 -21.97 -12.53
N ALA A 13 27.63 -21.42 -13.62
CA ALA A 13 27.83 -20.01 -13.93
C ALA A 13 26.97 -19.20 -12.95
N LEU A 14 27.63 -18.50 -12.04
CA LEU A 14 27.04 -17.46 -11.21
C LEU A 14 26.77 -16.26 -12.14
N LEU A 15 25.56 -16.12 -12.63
CA LEU A 15 25.11 -14.91 -13.30
C LEU A 15 24.91 -13.83 -12.23
N ALA A 16 25.91 -12.98 -12.05
CA ALA A 16 25.72 -11.69 -11.38
C ALA A 16 24.77 -10.87 -12.28
N ALA A 17 23.57 -10.59 -11.79
CA ALA A 17 22.69 -9.61 -12.41
C ALA A 17 23.40 -8.26 -12.41
N GLY A 18 23.87 -7.83 -13.59
CA GLY A 18 24.47 -6.52 -13.76
C GLY A 18 23.38 -5.45 -13.70
N ALA A 19 23.42 -4.63 -12.66
CA ALA A 19 22.66 -3.40 -12.61
C ALA A 19 23.17 -2.47 -13.73
N LEU A 20 22.29 -2.11 -14.67
CA LEU A 20 22.58 -1.13 -15.70
C LEU A 20 22.28 0.26 -15.14
N THR A 21 23.31 1.00 -14.74
CA THR A 21 23.16 2.41 -14.37
C THR A 21 23.03 3.25 -15.63
N VAL A 22 21.86 3.85 -15.83
CA VAL A 22 21.63 4.79 -16.94
C VAL A 22 21.97 6.20 -16.48
N SER A 23 23.20 6.64 -16.72
CA SER A 23 23.60 8.04 -16.56
C SER A 23 23.23 8.82 -17.82
N ALA A 24 22.18 9.64 -17.78
CA ALA A 24 21.86 10.56 -18.86
C ALA A 24 22.78 11.78 -18.80
N MET A 25 23.75 11.88 -19.70
CA MET A 25 24.53 13.11 -19.91
C MET A 25 23.71 14.09 -20.76
N ILE A 26 23.27 15.19 -20.18
CA ILE A 26 22.81 16.37 -20.91
C ILE A 26 23.93 17.42 -20.85
N ALA A 27 24.47 17.76 -22.00
CA ALA A 27 25.49 18.79 -22.13
C ALA A 27 24.89 20.19 -21.92
N GLY A 28 25.43 20.91 -20.93
CA GLY A 28 25.24 22.35 -20.77
C GLY A 28 24.29 22.78 -19.66
N GLY A 29 24.82 23.04 -18.47
CA GLY A 29 24.18 23.83 -17.40
C GLY A 29 23.83 23.01 -16.15
N THR A 30 24.52 23.31 -15.03
CA THR A 30 24.29 22.86 -13.65
C THR A 30 24.09 21.36 -13.45
N MET A 31 25.11 20.71 -12.89
CA MET A 31 25.02 19.33 -12.40
C MET A 31 23.90 19.23 -11.35
N PHE A 32 22.74 18.77 -11.75
CA PHE A 32 21.91 17.99 -10.83
C PHE A 32 22.58 16.61 -10.74
N VAL A 33 23.17 16.32 -9.61
CA VAL A 33 23.50 14.93 -9.27
C VAL A 33 22.15 14.26 -9.06
N GLY A 34 21.57 13.73 -10.14
CA GLY A 34 20.40 12.88 -10.06
C GLY A 34 20.83 11.65 -9.26
N ALA A 35 20.06 11.27 -8.23
CA ALA A 35 20.26 10.02 -7.55
C ALA A 35 20.31 8.91 -8.60
N ASP A 36 21.35 8.05 -8.57
CA ASP A 36 21.47 6.92 -9.50
C ASP A 36 20.17 6.11 -9.44
N THR A 37 19.55 5.95 -10.60
CA THR A 37 18.30 5.18 -10.73
C THR A 37 18.66 3.78 -11.22
N GLU A 38 18.21 2.77 -10.49
CA GLU A 38 18.43 1.36 -10.79
C GLU A 38 17.18 0.76 -11.45
N ASP A 39 17.34 0.13 -12.61
CA ASP A 39 16.27 -0.67 -13.25
C ASP A 39 16.25 -2.07 -12.63
N VAL A 40 15.13 -2.44 -12.04
CA VAL A 40 14.92 -3.72 -11.39
C VAL A 40 13.99 -4.58 -12.24
N ASP A 41 14.57 -5.52 -12.98
CA ASP A 41 13.87 -6.52 -13.81
C ASP A 41 12.94 -5.90 -14.88
N GLY A 42 13.27 -4.71 -15.39
CA GLY A 42 12.40 -4.02 -16.34
C GLY A 42 11.01 -3.65 -15.79
N LYS A 43 10.83 -3.70 -14.47
CA LYS A 43 9.55 -3.44 -13.79
C LYS A 43 9.58 -2.17 -12.97
N PHE A 44 10.64 -2.01 -12.18
CA PHE A 44 10.75 -0.88 -11.27
C PHE A 44 11.98 -0.04 -11.59
N LEU A 45 11.83 1.27 -11.53
CA LEU A 45 12.93 2.22 -11.44
C LEU A 45 13.03 2.67 -9.98
N ILE A 46 14.17 2.41 -9.33
CA ILE A 46 14.39 2.71 -7.93
C ILE A 46 15.54 3.70 -7.79
N SER A 47 15.33 4.75 -7.00
CA SER A 47 16.36 5.70 -6.62
C SER A 47 16.39 5.91 -5.10
N GLY A 48 17.54 6.37 -4.56
CA GLY A 48 17.77 6.59 -3.14
C GLY A 48 18.39 5.42 -2.40
N GLY A 49 18.29 4.19 -2.92
CA GLY A 49 18.93 2.99 -2.39
C GLY A 49 19.38 2.07 -3.51
N THR A 50 20.16 1.03 -3.18
CA THR A 50 20.65 0.07 -4.18
C THR A 50 20.55 -1.37 -3.70
N ALA A 51 20.37 -2.31 -4.64
CA ALA A 51 20.42 -3.75 -4.35
C ALA A 51 21.81 -4.17 -3.86
N ALA A 52 22.88 -3.57 -4.38
CA ALA A 52 24.25 -3.86 -3.99
C ALA A 52 24.52 -3.54 -2.51
N ASN A 53 23.91 -2.50 -1.97
CA ASN A 53 23.99 -2.15 -0.56
C ASN A 53 23.02 -2.98 0.31
N GLY A 54 22.20 -3.84 -0.30
CA GLY A 54 21.18 -4.63 0.39
C GLY A 54 20.04 -3.77 0.94
N ASP A 55 19.70 -2.66 0.29
CA ASP A 55 18.56 -1.84 0.66
C ASP A 55 17.25 -2.51 0.26
N TYR A 56 17.29 -3.25 -0.85
CA TYR A 56 16.20 -4.08 -1.34
C TYR A 56 16.76 -5.31 -2.10
N SER A 57 15.87 -6.25 -2.39
CA SER A 57 16.15 -7.40 -3.27
C SER A 57 14.92 -7.68 -4.12
N TYR A 58 15.12 -8.26 -5.31
CA TYR A 58 14.05 -8.69 -6.18
C TYR A 58 14.12 -10.20 -6.42
N ASN A 59 12.99 -10.86 -6.33
CA ASN A 59 12.85 -12.27 -6.61
C ASN A 59 11.97 -12.47 -7.85
N GLU A 60 12.57 -12.95 -8.94
CA GLU A 60 11.89 -13.16 -10.23
C GLU A 60 10.84 -14.26 -10.19
N GLU A 61 11.02 -15.31 -9.38
CA GLU A 61 10.07 -16.42 -9.30
C GLU A 61 8.77 -15.99 -8.61
N THR A 62 8.88 -15.20 -7.53
CA THR A 62 7.73 -14.69 -6.77
C THR A 62 7.26 -13.32 -7.23
N GLN A 63 7.97 -12.71 -8.17
CA GLN A 63 7.73 -11.36 -8.67
C GLN A 63 7.65 -10.34 -7.52
N THR A 64 8.57 -10.43 -6.57
CA THR A 64 8.51 -9.65 -5.34
C THR A 64 9.75 -8.79 -5.14
N LEU A 65 9.54 -7.48 -5.05
CA LEU A 65 10.52 -6.52 -4.56
C LEU A 65 10.42 -6.48 -3.03
N THR A 66 11.48 -6.88 -2.33
CA THR A 66 11.52 -6.85 -0.87
C THR A 66 12.37 -5.68 -0.39
N ILE A 67 11.79 -4.80 0.41
CA ILE A 67 12.50 -3.70 1.07
C ILE A 67 13.16 -4.26 2.34
N LEU A 68 14.47 -4.11 2.44
CA LEU A 68 15.31 -4.77 3.45
C LEU A 68 15.86 -3.81 4.51
N LYS A 69 15.89 -2.50 4.22
CA LYS A 69 16.41 -1.45 5.11
C LYS A 69 15.54 -0.21 5.12
N SER A 70 15.79 0.63 6.09
CA SER A 70 15.09 1.92 6.29
C SER A 70 15.60 3.05 5.38
N THR A 71 16.50 2.75 4.45
CA THR A 71 17.00 3.73 3.47
C THR A 71 15.83 4.31 2.69
N PRO A 72 15.67 5.65 2.65
CA PRO A 72 14.60 6.25 1.85
C PRO A 72 14.78 5.94 0.36
N ILE A 73 13.73 5.41 -0.25
CA ILE A 73 13.72 5.05 -1.67
C ILE A 73 12.51 5.64 -2.39
N THR A 74 12.71 5.98 -3.66
CA THR A 74 11.61 6.33 -4.58
C THR A 74 11.44 5.19 -5.56
N ILE A 75 10.19 4.76 -5.75
CA ILE A 75 9.85 3.63 -6.64
C ILE A 75 8.87 4.12 -7.71
N GLN A 76 9.22 3.83 -8.97
CA GLN A 76 8.43 4.11 -10.14
C GLN A 76 8.24 2.83 -10.96
N SER A 77 7.13 2.69 -11.69
CA SER A 77 6.98 1.64 -12.70
C SER A 77 7.68 2.02 -14.00
N VAL A 78 8.41 1.08 -14.60
CA VAL A 78 9.04 1.29 -15.90
C VAL A 78 7.98 1.70 -16.93
N ASN A 79 8.28 2.74 -17.72
CA ASN A 79 7.40 3.28 -18.75
C ASN A 79 5.98 3.64 -18.28
N ASN A 80 5.77 3.87 -16.98
CA ASN A 80 4.46 4.15 -16.38
C ASN A 80 3.41 3.07 -16.67
N GLN A 81 3.83 1.82 -16.87
CA GLN A 81 2.94 0.69 -17.15
C GLN A 81 2.60 -0.08 -15.87
N PHE A 82 1.47 -0.80 -15.89
CA PHE A 82 1.19 -1.74 -14.82
C PHE A 82 2.19 -2.89 -14.82
N VAL A 83 2.83 -3.09 -13.68
CA VAL A 83 3.75 -4.20 -13.45
C VAL A 83 3.04 -5.34 -12.72
N ASN A 84 3.27 -6.55 -13.20
CA ASN A 84 2.85 -7.78 -12.53
C ASN A 84 3.92 -8.17 -11.50
N ALA A 85 3.97 -7.42 -10.42
CA ALA A 85 4.88 -7.64 -9.31
C ALA A 85 4.24 -7.11 -8.03
N LYS A 86 4.87 -7.35 -6.90
CA LYS A 86 4.44 -6.84 -5.59
C LYS A 86 5.63 -6.33 -4.80
N ILE A 87 5.36 -5.44 -3.86
CA ILE A 87 6.35 -4.93 -2.92
C ILE A 87 6.05 -5.52 -1.55
N PHE A 88 7.06 -6.13 -0.93
CA PHE A 88 7.00 -6.60 0.44
C PHE A 88 7.99 -5.84 1.31
N ILE A 89 7.54 -5.37 2.46
CA ILE A 89 8.40 -4.71 3.44
C ILE A 89 8.76 -5.75 4.49
N LYS A 90 10.06 -6.04 4.61
CA LYS A 90 10.57 -7.05 5.55
C LYS A 90 10.17 -6.69 6.98
N ASN A 91 9.75 -7.69 7.75
CA ASN A 91 9.37 -7.50 9.14
C ASN A 91 10.48 -6.81 9.94
N GLY A 92 10.08 -5.79 10.73
CA GLY A 92 10.99 -5.00 11.55
C GLY A 92 11.72 -3.87 10.81
N VAL A 93 11.41 -3.64 9.53
CA VAL A 93 12.01 -2.54 8.74
C VAL A 93 11.11 -1.33 8.79
N ASP A 94 11.58 -0.24 9.39
CA ASP A 94 10.94 1.08 9.32
C ASP A 94 11.23 1.70 7.94
N ALA A 95 10.34 1.43 6.99
CA ALA A 95 10.55 1.81 5.60
C ALA A 95 10.03 3.22 5.29
N ASN A 96 10.77 3.94 4.43
CA ASN A 96 10.38 5.22 3.86
C ASN A 96 10.34 5.10 2.34
N ILE A 97 9.14 5.07 1.77
CA ILE A 97 8.93 4.81 0.35
C ILE A 97 8.19 5.99 -0.29
N THR A 98 8.78 6.59 -1.31
CA THR A 98 8.11 7.57 -2.16
C THR A 98 7.57 6.89 -3.40
N LEU A 99 6.29 7.08 -3.69
CA LEU A 99 5.62 6.58 -4.88
C LEU A 99 5.68 7.63 -5.98
N ASP A 100 6.32 7.29 -7.11
CA ASP A 100 6.44 8.16 -8.28
C ASP A 100 5.86 7.48 -9.51
N THR A 101 4.59 7.68 -9.79
CA THR A 101 3.88 7.05 -10.93
C THR A 101 3.96 5.51 -10.88
N LEU A 102 3.82 4.95 -9.68
CA LEU A 102 3.88 3.51 -9.41
C LEU A 102 2.56 2.84 -9.75
N ARG A 103 2.59 1.83 -10.62
CA ARG A 103 1.41 1.07 -11.07
C ARG A 103 1.63 -0.42 -10.89
N ILE A 104 0.99 -1.01 -9.90
CA ILE A 104 1.13 -2.42 -9.55
C ILE A 104 -0.22 -3.13 -9.67
N ARG A 105 -0.19 -4.29 -10.32
CA ARG A 105 -1.29 -5.26 -10.35
C ARG A 105 -0.68 -6.67 -10.36
N PRO A 106 -0.45 -7.28 -9.20
CA PRO A 106 0.04 -8.65 -9.13
C PRO A 106 -1.01 -9.64 -9.64
N THR A 107 -0.62 -10.86 -9.94
CA THR A 107 -1.55 -11.96 -10.24
C THR A 107 -2.28 -12.43 -9.00
N ASP A 108 -1.66 -12.27 -7.83
CA ASP A 108 -2.22 -12.62 -6.53
C ASP A 108 -1.48 -11.87 -5.40
N GLY A 109 -2.20 -11.54 -4.33
CA GLY A 109 -1.66 -10.84 -3.17
C GLY A 109 -1.79 -9.32 -3.24
N ALA A 110 -1.27 -8.65 -2.22
CA ALA A 110 -1.27 -7.20 -2.11
C ALA A 110 -0.27 -6.55 -3.08
N ALA A 111 -0.57 -5.34 -3.54
CA ALA A 111 0.39 -4.58 -4.34
C ALA A 111 1.58 -4.12 -3.47
N ILE A 112 1.30 -3.61 -2.27
CA ILE A 112 2.31 -3.37 -1.22
C ILE A 112 1.85 -4.09 0.05
N SER A 113 2.73 -4.89 0.67
CA SER A 113 2.45 -5.58 1.93
C SER A 113 3.55 -5.31 2.94
N MET A 114 3.14 -4.96 4.16
CA MET A 114 4.02 -4.96 5.34
C MET A 114 3.70 -6.15 6.27
N GLY A 115 2.83 -7.06 5.83
CA GLY A 115 2.47 -8.27 6.56
C GLY A 115 2.00 -7.98 7.99
N ASP A 116 2.45 -8.82 8.92
CA ASP A 116 2.19 -8.72 10.36
C ASP A 116 3.26 -7.90 11.12
N SER A 117 4.04 -7.10 10.41
CA SER A 117 5.13 -6.31 10.97
C SER A 117 4.64 -5.29 12.01
N SER A 118 5.41 -5.15 13.09
CA SER A 118 5.26 -4.07 14.06
C SER A 118 6.04 -2.81 13.71
N ALA A 119 6.71 -2.78 12.56
CA ALA A 119 7.50 -1.64 12.09
C ALA A 119 6.64 -0.46 11.67
N SER A 120 7.28 0.70 11.57
CA SER A 120 6.67 1.93 11.05
C SER A 120 7.03 2.12 9.60
N VAL A 121 6.02 2.20 8.75
CA VAL A 121 6.18 2.42 7.31
C VAL A 121 5.57 3.75 6.93
N THR A 122 6.34 4.57 6.23
CA THR A 122 5.86 5.82 5.63
C THR A 122 5.83 5.69 4.13
N ILE A 123 4.66 5.92 3.55
CA ILE A 123 4.44 6.01 2.11
C ILE A 123 4.16 7.47 1.77
N THR A 124 5.07 8.07 1.02
CA THR A 124 4.95 9.45 0.52
C THR A 124 4.47 9.42 -0.93
N ILE A 125 3.41 10.14 -1.22
CA ILE A 125 2.92 10.33 -2.59
C ILE A 125 3.65 11.52 -3.19
N LYS A 126 4.39 11.32 -4.26
CA LYS A 126 5.09 12.40 -4.95
C LYS A 126 4.10 13.33 -5.63
N GLY A 127 4.35 14.62 -5.51
CA GLY A 127 3.50 15.67 -6.10
C GLY A 127 3.31 15.51 -7.59
N GLY A 128 2.10 15.76 -8.09
CA GLY A 128 1.75 15.69 -9.51
C GLY A 128 1.73 14.27 -10.11
N THR A 129 1.94 13.21 -9.31
CA THR A 129 1.96 11.82 -9.81
C THR A 129 0.66 11.08 -9.54
N SER A 130 0.45 9.98 -10.28
CA SER A 130 -0.71 9.10 -10.07
C SER A 130 -0.24 7.67 -9.87
N ASN A 131 -0.53 7.12 -8.70
CA ASN A 131 -0.10 5.81 -8.26
C ASN A 131 -1.29 4.87 -8.14
N TYR A 132 -1.18 3.65 -8.67
CA TYR A 132 -2.25 2.65 -8.72
C TYR A 132 -1.78 1.33 -8.12
N LEU A 133 -2.35 0.95 -7.00
CA LEU A 133 -1.99 -0.22 -6.23
C LEU A 133 -3.18 -1.18 -6.16
N ASN A 134 -3.26 -2.11 -7.11
CA ASN A 134 -4.38 -3.04 -7.24
C ASN A 134 -4.02 -4.41 -6.67
N GLY A 135 -4.37 -4.69 -5.44
CA GLY A 135 -4.27 -6.05 -4.88
C GLY A 135 -5.27 -7.02 -5.52
N VAL A 136 -4.93 -8.29 -5.55
CA VAL A 136 -5.77 -9.40 -6.02
C VAL A 136 -5.88 -10.42 -4.89
N ASN A 137 -7.08 -10.70 -4.42
CA ASN A 137 -7.36 -11.49 -3.21
C ASN A 137 -6.74 -10.88 -1.92
N ALA A 138 -6.34 -9.62 -1.97
CA ALA A 138 -5.70 -8.90 -0.88
C ALA A 138 -5.87 -7.39 -1.05
N ALA A 139 -5.51 -6.61 -0.04
CA ALA A 139 -5.57 -5.16 -0.07
C ALA A 139 -4.65 -4.55 -1.14
N GLY A 140 -4.96 -3.35 -1.59
CA GLY A 140 -4.02 -2.56 -2.38
C GLY A 140 -2.75 -2.26 -1.58
N ILE A 141 -2.92 -1.79 -0.35
CA ILE A 141 -1.85 -1.69 0.66
C ILE A 141 -2.26 -2.52 1.87
N GLU A 142 -1.50 -3.57 2.13
CA GLU A 142 -1.79 -4.55 3.17
C GLU A 142 -1.03 -4.30 4.46
N LYS A 143 -1.76 -4.33 5.57
CA LYS A 143 -1.23 -4.31 6.93
C LYS A 143 -2.02 -5.29 7.78
N LEU A 144 -1.37 -6.36 8.27
CA LEU A 144 -1.99 -7.46 9.02
C LEU A 144 -1.67 -7.44 10.51
N SER A 145 -1.26 -6.30 11.06
CA SER A 145 -0.95 -6.16 12.49
C SER A 145 -1.61 -4.91 13.05
N LYS A 146 -2.11 -4.98 14.27
CA LYS A 146 -2.50 -3.80 15.04
C LYS A 146 -1.30 -3.01 15.57
N ASN A 147 -0.15 -3.65 15.67
CA ASN A 147 1.10 -3.02 16.08
C ASN A 147 1.79 -2.36 14.89
N GLY A 148 2.73 -1.46 15.16
CA GLY A 148 3.41 -0.69 14.13
C GLY A 148 2.50 0.36 13.49
N ARG A 149 3.04 1.09 12.53
CA ARG A 149 2.40 2.25 11.94
C ARG A 149 2.50 2.22 10.41
N LEU A 150 1.38 2.45 9.74
CA LEU A 150 1.35 2.80 8.32
C LEU A 150 0.96 4.28 8.21
N THR A 151 1.88 5.11 7.74
CA THR A 151 1.60 6.52 7.46
C THR A 151 1.55 6.74 5.97
N ILE A 152 0.48 7.35 5.47
CA ILE A 152 0.35 7.81 4.09
C ILE A 152 0.32 9.33 4.10
N THR A 153 1.20 9.94 3.32
CA THR A 153 1.37 11.40 3.26
C THR A 153 1.70 11.84 1.83
N CYS A 154 1.82 13.13 1.58
CA CYS A 154 2.36 13.68 0.34
C CYS A 154 3.62 14.51 0.62
N GLU A 155 4.38 14.82 -0.41
CA GLU A 155 5.62 15.59 -0.29
C GLU A 155 5.43 16.96 0.38
N HIS A 156 4.25 17.54 0.26
CA HIS A 156 3.94 18.87 0.77
C HIS A 156 3.25 18.89 2.15
N ALA A 157 3.02 17.73 2.76
CA ALA A 157 2.20 17.62 3.98
C ALA A 157 2.77 18.36 5.20
N ASP A 158 4.08 18.56 5.25
CA ASP A 158 4.77 19.26 6.34
C ASP A 158 4.93 20.79 6.08
N GLU A 159 4.45 21.30 4.95
CA GLU A 159 4.45 22.74 4.66
C GLU A 159 3.42 23.44 5.53
N GLU A 160 3.78 24.62 6.04
CA GLU A 160 2.89 25.42 6.89
C GLU A 160 1.59 25.79 6.16
N ASN A 161 0.45 25.51 6.78
CA ASN A 161 -0.89 25.73 6.21
C ASN A 161 -1.18 24.96 4.91
N HIS A 162 -0.45 23.87 4.63
CA HIS A 162 -0.69 23.07 3.45
C HIS A 162 -2.11 22.48 3.44
N GLN A 163 -2.80 22.71 2.33
CA GLN A 163 -4.07 22.04 2.02
C GLN A 163 -3.87 21.19 0.78
N CYS A 164 -4.14 19.91 0.88
CA CYS A 164 -4.01 19.03 -0.26
C CYS A 164 -4.96 19.41 -1.39
N ASP A 165 -4.42 19.41 -2.59
CA ASP A 165 -5.11 19.59 -3.85
C ASP A 165 -4.60 18.57 -4.90
N MET A 166 -4.91 18.78 -6.17
CA MET A 166 -4.47 17.89 -7.25
C MET A 166 -2.95 17.80 -7.42
N ASN A 167 -2.18 18.76 -6.87
CA ASN A 167 -0.72 18.77 -6.95
C ASN A 167 -0.08 17.85 -5.88
N CYS A 168 -0.82 17.42 -4.87
CA CYS A 168 -0.31 16.51 -3.83
C CYS A 168 -0.09 15.07 -4.29
N GLY A 169 -0.41 14.77 -5.54
CA GLY A 169 -0.35 13.42 -6.10
C GLY A 169 -1.53 12.53 -5.67
N ILE A 170 -1.75 11.49 -6.44
CA ILE A 170 -2.89 10.58 -6.32
C ILE A 170 -2.40 9.18 -5.92
N LEU A 171 -3.08 8.56 -4.97
CA LEU A 171 -2.97 7.16 -4.62
C LEU A 171 -4.33 6.48 -4.77
N ASP A 172 -4.42 5.56 -5.72
CA ASP A 172 -5.57 4.68 -5.92
C ASP A 172 -5.19 3.27 -5.43
N ALA A 173 -5.68 2.89 -4.25
CA ALA A 173 -5.40 1.62 -3.62
C ALA A 173 -6.67 0.77 -3.54
N ARG A 174 -6.67 -0.39 -4.20
CA ARG A 174 -7.86 -1.24 -4.31
C ARG A 174 -7.57 -2.72 -4.03
N CYS A 175 -8.52 -3.38 -3.41
CA CYS A 175 -8.71 -4.81 -3.60
C CYS A 175 -9.57 -5.01 -4.85
N SER A 176 -9.02 -5.57 -5.90
CA SER A 176 -9.74 -5.73 -7.18
C SER A 176 -10.54 -7.03 -7.28
N LYS A 177 -10.28 -7.99 -6.38
CA LYS A 177 -10.96 -9.29 -6.32
C LYS A 177 -10.70 -9.94 -4.96
N GLY A 178 -11.65 -10.76 -4.50
CA GLY A 178 -11.50 -11.51 -3.24
C GLY A 178 -11.85 -10.66 -2.01
N HIS A 179 -11.18 -10.91 -0.89
CA HIS A 179 -11.48 -10.29 0.39
C HIS A 179 -10.33 -9.40 0.84
N GLY A 180 -10.49 -8.08 0.80
CA GLY A 180 -9.48 -7.15 1.26
C GLY A 180 -9.98 -5.71 1.33
N ALA A 181 -9.38 -4.94 2.21
CA ALA A 181 -9.54 -3.50 2.22
C ALA A 181 -8.85 -2.84 1.01
N GLY A 182 -9.16 -1.61 0.70
CA GLY A 182 -8.31 -0.81 -0.18
C GLY A 182 -6.95 -0.58 0.48
N ILE A 183 -6.97 -0.11 1.74
CA ILE A 183 -5.81 0.08 2.60
C ILE A 183 -6.12 -0.55 3.96
N GLY A 184 -5.37 -1.58 4.36
CA GLY A 184 -5.54 -2.24 5.64
C GLY A 184 -5.47 -3.76 5.58
N ALA A 185 -6.45 -4.45 6.16
CA ALA A 185 -6.43 -5.90 6.26
C ALA A 185 -6.78 -6.60 4.94
N SER A 186 -6.22 -7.78 4.77
CA SER A 186 -6.56 -8.72 3.71
C SER A 186 -7.00 -10.06 4.28
N GLY A 187 -7.71 -10.81 3.44
CA GLY A 187 -8.06 -12.19 3.75
C GLY A 187 -9.17 -12.32 4.76
N ILE A 188 -9.21 -13.46 5.40
CA ILE A 188 -10.25 -13.96 6.27
C ILE A 188 -9.65 -14.54 7.54
N ASN A 189 -10.47 -14.61 8.62
CA ASN A 189 -10.14 -15.32 9.86
C ASN A 189 -9.12 -14.63 10.79
N GLY A 190 -9.58 -13.57 11.47
CA GLY A 190 -8.90 -13.01 12.63
C GLY A 190 -7.65 -12.18 12.31
N ALA A 191 -7.47 -11.78 11.06
CA ALA A 191 -6.49 -10.74 10.73
C ALA A 191 -6.80 -9.48 11.55
N GLN A 192 -5.77 -8.82 12.05
CA GLN A 192 -5.90 -7.57 12.76
C GLN A 192 -5.18 -6.48 11.99
N THR A 193 -5.75 -5.30 11.93
CA THR A 193 -5.07 -4.13 11.37
C THR A 193 -5.20 -2.95 12.31
N GLY A 194 -4.48 -1.89 12.04
CA GLY A 194 -4.55 -0.65 12.82
C GLY A 194 -3.26 0.13 12.71
N GLY A 195 -3.15 1.23 13.47
CA GLY A 195 -2.04 2.15 13.29
C GLY A 195 -2.00 2.73 11.88
N ILE A 196 -3.18 2.98 11.26
CA ILE A 196 -3.28 3.59 9.93
C ILE A 196 -3.42 5.10 10.09
N TYR A 197 -2.49 5.85 9.49
CA TYR A 197 -2.43 7.31 9.58
C TYR A 197 -2.45 7.92 8.17
N ILE A 198 -3.46 8.73 7.88
CA ILE A 198 -3.57 9.51 6.65
C ILE A 198 -3.28 10.97 6.99
N LYS A 199 -2.21 11.51 6.44
CA LYS A 199 -1.76 12.87 6.71
C LYS A 199 -1.86 13.80 5.49
N GLY A 200 -1.84 13.24 4.27
CA GLY A 200 -1.86 14.04 3.04
C GLY A 200 -2.04 13.18 1.79
N GLY A 201 -2.13 13.85 0.64
CA GLY A 201 -2.37 13.25 -0.67
C GLY A 201 -3.84 13.17 -1.06
N MET A 202 -4.08 12.84 -2.32
CA MET A 202 -5.41 12.48 -2.83
C MET A 202 -5.52 10.96 -2.85
N ILE A 203 -6.36 10.41 -1.99
CA ILE A 203 -6.43 8.96 -1.75
C ILE A 203 -7.81 8.45 -2.18
N LEU A 204 -7.81 7.45 -3.07
CA LEU A 204 -8.97 6.62 -3.35
C LEU A 204 -8.68 5.21 -2.83
N ALA A 205 -9.42 4.76 -1.85
CA ALA A 205 -9.30 3.45 -1.24
C ALA A 205 -10.59 2.65 -1.44
N VAL A 206 -10.50 1.49 -2.13
CA VAL A 206 -11.66 0.66 -2.45
C VAL A 206 -11.44 -0.77 -1.98
N GLY A 207 -12.27 -1.22 -1.06
CA GLY A 207 -12.28 -2.62 -0.61
C GLY A 207 -13.19 -3.50 -1.47
N THR A 208 -12.95 -4.81 -1.41
CA THR A 208 -13.87 -5.85 -1.90
C THR A 208 -14.07 -6.85 -0.76
N ASP A 209 -15.29 -7.05 -0.31
CA ASP A 209 -15.62 -7.71 0.97
C ASP A 209 -14.81 -7.14 2.14
N GLY A 210 -14.42 -5.88 2.04
CA GLY A 210 -13.57 -5.15 2.97
C GLY A 210 -13.87 -3.66 2.97
N ALA A 211 -13.40 -2.98 3.98
CA ALA A 211 -13.51 -1.54 4.09
C ALA A 211 -12.67 -0.83 3.01
N GLY A 212 -13.03 0.38 2.64
CA GLY A 212 -12.12 1.22 1.86
C GLY A 212 -10.80 1.40 2.60
N ILE A 213 -10.86 1.86 3.85
CA ILE A 213 -9.72 1.95 4.76
C ILE A 213 -10.08 1.20 6.04
N GLY A 214 -9.28 0.16 6.39
CA GLY A 214 -9.44 -0.58 7.64
C GLY A 214 -9.51 -2.09 7.49
N GLY A 215 -10.59 -2.74 8.01
CA GLY A 215 -10.71 -4.18 8.10
C GLY A 215 -11.24 -4.87 6.85
N SER A 216 -10.90 -6.11 6.65
CA SER A 216 -11.59 -7.07 5.80
C SER A 216 -12.55 -7.93 6.65
N ASN A 217 -13.21 -8.91 6.04
CA ASN A 217 -14.11 -9.80 6.75
C ASN A 217 -13.41 -10.51 7.93
N LEU A 218 -14.02 -10.48 9.12
CA LEU A 218 -13.47 -11.01 10.38
C LEU A 218 -12.19 -10.32 10.89
N ALA A 219 -11.77 -9.20 10.31
CA ALA A 219 -10.57 -8.48 10.72
C ALA A 219 -10.91 -7.33 11.66
N ASP A 220 -10.33 -7.35 12.87
CA ASP A 220 -10.42 -6.25 13.81
C ASP A 220 -9.48 -5.10 13.43
N VAL A 221 -9.95 -3.88 13.70
CA VAL A 221 -9.22 -2.63 13.45
C VAL A 221 -8.95 -1.93 14.77
N SER A 222 -7.69 -1.72 15.16
CA SER A 222 -7.40 -1.01 16.41
C SER A 222 -7.60 0.49 16.28
N ASP A 223 -6.93 1.13 15.30
CA ASP A 223 -7.03 2.58 15.15
C ASP A 223 -6.82 3.04 13.72
N ILE A 224 -7.63 4.02 13.31
CA ILE A 224 -7.48 4.77 12.06
C ILE A 224 -7.45 6.26 12.42
N ASN A 225 -6.44 6.96 11.94
CA ASN A 225 -6.22 8.37 12.23
C ASN A 225 -6.10 9.16 10.91
N ILE A 226 -6.96 10.14 10.71
CA ILE A 226 -6.95 10.99 9.52
C ILE A 226 -6.80 12.44 9.96
N SER A 227 -5.69 13.07 9.60
CA SER A 227 -5.39 14.46 9.97
C SER A 227 -5.26 15.40 8.78
N GLY A 228 -5.29 14.88 7.54
CA GLY A 228 -5.16 15.68 6.34
C GLY A 228 -5.48 14.89 5.08
N GLY A 229 -5.23 15.51 3.91
CA GLY A 229 -5.49 14.90 2.62
C GLY A 229 -6.93 15.04 2.13
N ILE A 230 -7.13 14.56 0.90
CA ILE A 230 -8.44 14.37 0.30
C ILE A 230 -8.63 12.87 0.15
N THR A 231 -9.55 12.30 0.92
CA THR A 231 -9.72 10.85 0.99
C THR A 231 -11.12 10.46 0.52
N GLU A 232 -11.17 9.57 -0.46
CA GLU A 232 -12.38 8.85 -0.81
C GLU A 232 -12.21 7.37 -0.42
N ALA A 233 -13.06 6.87 0.46
CA ALA A 233 -12.99 5.49 0.95
C ALA A 233 -14.32 4.78 0.70
N ARG A 234 -14.26 3.64 0.00
CA ARG A 234 -15.44 2.85 -0.39
C ARG A 234 -15.30 1.41 0.11
N GLY A 235 -16.21 0.99 0.97
CA GLY A 235 -16.39 -0.42 1.29
C GLY A 235 -17.32 -1.10 0.28
N ASP A 236 -17.24 -2.42 0.16
CA ASP A 236 -18.14 -3.22 -0.66
C ASP A 236 -18.70 -4.41 0.14
N ASN A 237 -19.81 -5.01 -0.34
CA ASN A 237 -20.50 -6.15 0.28
C ASN A 237 -20.83 -5.96 1.77
N GLY A 238 -21.41 -4.80 2.12
CA GLY A 238 -21.81 -4.50 3.49
C GLY A 238 -20.68 -4.03 4.40
N ALA A 239 -19.51 -3.74 3.86
CA ALA A 239 -18.40 -3.19 4.61
C ALA A 239 -18.48 -1.66 4.75
N ALA A 240 -17.76 -1.13 5.73
CA ALA A 240 -17.67 0.31 5.95
C ALA A 240 -16.78 1.00 4.90
N GLY A 241 -17.03 2.26 4.63
CA GLY A 241 -16.08 3.10 3.88
C GLY A 241 -14.76 3.22 4.64
N ILE A 242 -14.83 3.66 5.89
CA ILE A 242 -13.69 3.72 6.82
C ILE A 242 -14.10 2.94 8.08
N GLY A 243 -13.36 1.88 8.40
CA GLY A 243 -13.62 1.07 9.59
C GLY A 243 -13.51 -0.43 9.36
N SER A 244 -14.54 -1.22 9.71
CA SER A 244 -14.50 -2.68 9.58
C SER A 244 -15.36 -3.20 8.42
N ALA A 245 -15.13 -4.45 8.07
CA ALA A 245 -16.08 -5.26 7.32
C ALA A 245 -16.86 -6.20 8.27
N THR A 246 -17.71 -7.05 7.70
CA THR A 246 -18.60 -7.95 8.45
C THR A 246 -17.84 -8.78 9.47
N ASN A 247 -18.37 -8.90 10.68
CA ASN A 247 -17.81 -9.63 11.83
C ASN A 247 -16.45 -9.11 12.34
N GLY A 248 -15.97 -7.94 11.88
CA GLY A 248 -14.76 -7.31 12.41
C GLY A 248 -15.10 -6.16 13.36
N GLY A 249 -14.27 -5.94 14.39
CA GLY A 249 -14.42 -4.83 15.32
C GLY A 249 -13.66 -3.59 14.90
N VAL A 250 -14.00 -2.43 15.49
CA VAL A 250 -13.22 -1.19 15.39
C VAL A 250 -13.06 -0.60 16.78
N ASP A 251 -11.83 -0.42 17.25
CA ASP A 251 -11.57 0.20 18.54
C ASP A 251 -11.66 1.74 18.43
N SER A 252 -10.99 2.37 17.48
CA SER A 252 -11.09 3.82 17.33
C SER A 252 -10.92 4.34 15.89
N ILE A 253 -11.67 5.40 15.57
CA ILE A 253 -11.48 6.22 14.37
C ILE A 253 -11.36 7.67 14.81
N ASN A 254 -10.23 8.31 14.52
CA ASN A 254 -9.96 9.71 14.86
C ASN A 254 -9.78 10.53 13.60
N ILE A 255 -10.59 11.57 13.44
CA ILE A 255 -10.53 12.49 12.31
C ILE A 255 -10.31 13.90 12.85
N SER A 256 -9.17 14.49 12.54
CA SER A 256 -8.81 15.84 12.98
C SER A 256 -8.63 16.83 11.83
N GLY A 257 -8.70 16.37 10.57
CA GLY A 257 -8.54 17.22 9.40
C GLY A 257 -8.81 16.50 8.10
N GLY A 258 -8.58 17.20 6.98
CA GLY A 258 -8.77 16.68 5.63
C GLY A 258 -10.19 16.83 5.08
N THR A 259 -10.37 16.43 3.82
CA THR A 259 -11.67 16.29 3.17
C THR A 259 -11.94 14.81 2.91
N ILE A 260 -13.00 14.29 3.51
CA ILE A 260 -13.25 12.85 3.55
C ILE A 260 -14.61 12.55 2.94
N SER A 261 -14.64 11.69 1.93
CA SER A 261 -15.84 11.11 1.35
C SER A 261 -15.84 9.61 1.64
N ALA A 262 -16.68 9.17 2.56
CA ALA A 262 -16.76 7.78 2.98
C ALA A 262 -18.09 7.17 2.51
N TYR A 263 -18.00 5.97 1.93
CA TYR A 263 -19.14 5.23 1.40
C TYR A 263 -19.15 3.82 1.96
N GLY A 264 -20.12 3.54 2.80
CA GLY A 264 -20.47 2.17 3.16
C GLY A 264 -21.28 1.52 2.03
N SER A 265 -21.48 0.23 2.09
CA SER A 265 -22.29 -0.48 1.10
C SER A 265 -23.31 -1.39 1.75
N ALA A 266 -24.29 -1.80 0.95
CA ALA A 266 -25.27 -2.79 1.34
C ALA A 266 -24.93 -4.17 0.75
N PHE A 267 -25.25 -5.21 1.52
CA PHE A 267 -25.19 -6.59 1.08
C PHE A 267 -26.53 -7.27 1.34
N ARG A 268 -26.94 -8.18 0.45
CA ARG A 268 -28.11 -9.04 0.65
C ARG A 268 -27.67 -10.47 0.84
N ASN A 269 -28.14 -11.10 1.91
CA ASN A 269 -27.96 -12.54 2.09
C ASN A 269 -28.97 -13.35 1.26
N TYR A 270 -28.79 -14.67 1.23
CA TYR A 270 -29.66 -15.59 0.50
C TYR A 270 -31.14 -15.56 0.95
N SER A 271 -31.41 -15.16 2.21
CA SER A 271 -32.79 -14.99 2.73
C SER A 271 -33.41 -13.64 2.37
N GLY A 272 -32.71 -12.80 1.61
CA GLY A 272 -33.15 -11.47 1.19
C GLY A 272 -32.99 -10.35 2.21
N SER A 273 -32.45 -10.63 3.38
CA SER A 273 -32.15 -9.61 4.40
C SER A 273 -31.04 -8.69 3.92
N ARG A 274 -31.19 -7.40 4.15
CA ARG A 274 -30.17 -6.39 3.82
C ARG A 274 -29.34 -6.07 5.05
N PHE A 275 -28.06 -5.98 4.85
CA PHE A 275 -27.07 -5.55 5.83
C PHE A 275 -26.31 -4.36 5.25
N TYR A 276 -25.98 -3.40 6.11
CA TYR A 276 -25.35 -2.15 5.70
C TYR A 276 -24.05 -1.96 6.48
N GLY A 277 -22.99 -1.58 5.77
CA GLY A 277 -21.79 -1.06 6.36
C GLY A 277 -21.94 0.44 6.60
N ALA A 278 -21.41 0.95 7.69
CA ALA A 278 -21.38 2.38 7.96
C ALA A 278 -20.49 3.11 6.94
N ALA A 279 -20.78 4.37 6.65
CA ALA A 279 -19.81 5.19 5.91
C ALA A 279 -18.51 5.29 6.71
N ILE A 280 -18.60 5.61 8.01
CA ILE A 280 -17.50 5.63 8.96
C ILE A 280 -17.95 4.84 10.18
N GLY A 281 -17.22 3.78 10.58
CA GLY A 281 -17.56 2.94 11.72
C GLY A 281 -17.50 1.45 11.41
N ALA A 282 -18.50 0.71 11.85
CA ALA A 282 -18.53 -0.75 11.75
C ALA A 282 -19.53 -1.25 10.68
N ALA A 283 -19.30 -2.45 10.19
CA ALA A 283 -20.21 -3.21 9.39
C ALA A 283 -21.19 -4.03 10.25
N CYS A 284 -22.04 -4.85 9.61
CA CYS A 284 -22.96 -5.70 10.34
C CYS A 284 -22.23 -6.77 11.17
N TYR A 285 -22.83 -7.15 12.31
CA TYR A 285 -22.26 -8.09 13.29
C TYR A 285 -20.89 -7.68 13.85
N SER A 286 -20.56 -6.40 13.77
CA SER A 286 -19.28 -5.84 14.21
C SER A 286 -19.45 -5.01 15.47
N ARG A 287 -18.43 -5.03 16.33
CA ARG A 287 -18.37 -4.12 17.46
C ARG A 287 -17.74 -2.78 17.03
N PHE A 288 -18.06 -1.74 17.76
CA PHE A 288 -17.50 -0.42 17.53
C PHE A 288 -17.37 0.31 18.87
N ASP A 289 -16.17 0.84 19.16
CA ASP A 289 -15.93 1.48 20.45
C ASP A 289 -16.01 3.02 20.35
N SER A 290 -15.26 3.67 19.44
CA SER A 290 -15.25 5.13 19.41
C SER A 290 -14.99 5.76 18.02
N ILE A 291 -15.70 6.86 17.74
CA ILE A 291 -15.35 7.84 16.70
C ILE A 291 -15.13 9.20 17.36
N ASN A 292 -14.01 9.83 17.04
CA ASN A 292 -13.71 11.18 17.46
C ASN A 292 -13.46 12.05 16.22
N ILE A 293 -14.34 13.02 15.97
CA ILE A 293 -14.22 13.97 14.87
C ILE A 293 -14.02 15.35 15.47
N SER A 294 -12.82 15.88 15.36
CA SER A 294 -12.46 17.20 15.87
C SER A 294 -12.18 18.24 14.79
N GLY A 295 -12.16 17.82 13.51
CA GLY A 295 -11.93 18.70 12.37
C GLY A 295 -12.19 18.01 11.04
N GLY A 296 -11.94 18.77 9.94
CA GLY A 296 -12.12 18.28 8.58
C GLY A 296 -13.51 18.54 7.99
N THR A 297 -13.66 18.23 6.69
CA THR A 297 -14.93 18.24 5.96
C THR A 297 -15.31 16.81 5.62
N ILE A 298 -16.49 16.35 6.07
CA ILE A 298 -16.85 14.95 5.98
C ILE A 298 -18.15 14.77 5.23
N TYR A 299 -18.13 13.91 4.22
CA TYR A 299 -19.27 13.44 3.45
C TYR A 299 -19.42 11.93 3.70
N ALA A 300 -20.43 11.55 4.46
CA ALA A 300 -20.68 10.16 4.84
C ALA A 300 -21.97 9.65 4.17
N ASN A 301 -21.86 8.58 3.39
CA ASN A 301 -22.98 7.98 2.65
C ASN A 301 -22.99 6.45 2.79
N THR A 302 -24.19 5.85 2.76
CA THR A 302 -24.39 4.39 2.84
C THR A 302 -25.35 3.91 1.75
#